data_950adf5283fdae759f23c08790096c17
#
_entry.id   950adf5283fdae759f23c08790096c17
#
_cell.length_a   1.000
_cell.length_b   1.000
_cell.length_c   1.000
_cell.angle_alpha   90.00
_cell.angle_beta   90.00
_cell.angle_gamma   90.00
#
_symmetry.space_group_name_H-M   'P 1'
#
loop_
_entity.id
_entity.type
_entity.pdbx_description
1 polymer ?
#
loop_
_entity_poly.entity_id
_entity_poly.type
_entity_poly.pdbx_seq_one_letter_code
_entity_poly.pdbx_strand_id
1 'polypeptide(L)'
;MKLINCNTCGSNSFSEILKKESSKSEIFTVVKCDNCNLVQVNPQPTFDEVIKYYSNDYFTKRSDRGYDNYYSDKIKSEIERVFKLNLEDLDFFLWESNLSESKSTIDIGCAAGYFVNFMKNRDWTAYGIEIAEGPATFGKENLGLNIFQEDFLNWDKEISNKFDLITLWASIEHLHQPKETLEKIYQHLKPNGRMILSTCRYGLQAKIKGINWRYLNVPEHLYYYSLNNIIKVSNNIGFKKVKHITYGSGMTNKKDANLLFKFSKIFLDKLVKWTDQGDMMAVHFIKI
;
A
#
# COMPACT_ATOMS: atom_id res chain seq x y z
N MET A 1 -15.72 -5.67 16.84
CA MET A 1 -14.65 -6.63 16.40
C MET A 1 -15.21 -8.00 16.12
N LYS A 2 -14.74 -8.69 15.07
CA LYS A 2 -15.21 -10.02 14.62
C LYS A 2 -14.02 -10.97 14.43
N LEU A 3 -14.14 -12.21 14.93
CA LEU A 3 -13.19 -13.27 14.57
C LEU A 3 -13.34 -13.60 13.08
N ILE A 4 -12.24 -13.61 12.38
CA ILE A 4 -12.18 -13.91 10.94
C ILE A 4 -11.18 -15.02 10.67
N ASN A 5 -11.41 -15.76 9.59
CA ASN A 5 -10.43 -16.69 9.05
C ASN A 5 -9.27 -15.92 8.38
N CYS A 6 -8.18 -16.61 8.15
CA CYS A 6 -7.03 -16.04 7.40
C CYS A 6 -7.48 -15.64 5.99
N ASN A 7 -7.33 -14.36 5.64
CA ASN A 7 -7.75 -13.83 4.35
C ASN A 7 -6.98 -14.42 3.15
N THR A 8 -5.76 -14.95 3.38
CA THR A 8 -4.96 -15.58 2.31
C THR A 8 -5.30 -17.04 2.07
N CYS A 9 -5.53 -17.85 3.13
CA CYS A 9 -5.65 -19.31 2.99
C CYS A 9 -6.91 -19.91 3.62
N GLY A 10 -7.76 -19.10 4.23
CA GLY A 10 -9.03 -19.55 4.85
C GLY A 10 -8.89 -20.28 6.18
N SER A 11 -7.67 -20.55 6.68
CA SER A 11 -7.44 -21.24 7.95
C SER A 11 -7.99 -20.44 9.13
N ASN A 12 -8.49 -21.15 10.14
CA ASN A 12 -8.94 -20.59 11.42
C ASN A 12 -7.92 -20.82 12.56
N SER A 13 -6.74 -21.37 12.25
CA SER A 13 -5.67 -21.63 13.23
C SER A 13 -4.68 -20.49 13.25
N PHE A 14 -4.50 -19.87 14.43
CA PHE A 14 -3.64 -18.72 14.62
C PHE A 14 -2.86 -18.81 15.94
N SER A 15 -1.62 -18.38 15.89
CA SER A 15 -0.78 -18.12 17.07
C SER A 15 -0.73 -16.62 17.37
N GLU A 16 -0.99 -16.23 18.62
CA GLU A 16 -0.82 -14.84 19.05
C GLU A 16 0.65 -14.44 18.98
N ILE A 17 0.94 -13.28 18.40
CA ILE A 17 2.29 -12.70 18.37
C ILE A 17 2.46 -11.69 19.48
N LEU A 18 1.52 -10.72 19.57
CA LEU A 18 1.56 -9.64 20.54
C LEU A 18 0.20 -8.94 20.65
N LYS A 19 0.06 -8.12 21.70
CA LYS A 19 -1.02 -7.15 21.84
C LYS A 19 -0.46 -5.75 21.70
N LYS A 20 -1.16 -4.88 20.98
CA LYS A 20 -0.76 -3.50 20.72
C LYS A 20 -1.87 -2.56 21.10
N GLU A 21 -1.52 -1.53 21.85
CA GLU A 21 -2.40 -0.41 22.16
C GLU A 21 -2.42 0.57 20.97
N SER A 22 -3.60 1.03 20.59
CA SER A 22 -3.83 2.04 19.58
C SER A 22 -3.63 3.46 20.10
N SER A 23 -3.69 4.45 19.21
CA SER A 23 -3.68 5.88 19.57
C SER A 23 -4.88 6.32 20.42
N LYS A 24 -5.92 5.48 20.54
CA LYS A 24 -7.13 5.71 21.37
C LYS A 24 -7.20 4.78 22.57
N SER A 25 -6.06 4.20 22.99
CA SER A 25 -5.96 3.30 24.15
C SER A 25 -6.82 2.03 24.08
N GLU A 26 -7.19 1.61 22.85
CA GLU A 26 -7.82 0.33 22.61
C GLU A 26 -6.75 -0.74 22.32
N ILE A 27 -6.92 -1.96 22.83
CA ILE A 27 -5.94 -3.04 22.68
C ILE A 27 -6.38 -3.96 21.55
N PHE A 28 -5.49 -4.17 20.58
CA PHE A 28 -5.69 -5.09 19.45
C PHE A 28 -4.70 -6.24 19.52
N THR A 29 -5.19 -7.45 19.21
CA THR A 29 -4.36 -8.65 19.15
C THR A 29 -3.86 -8.86 17.75
N VAL A 30 -2.55 -9.04 17.59
CA VAL A 30 -1.89 -9.37 16.33
C VAL A 30 -1.54 -10.84 16.34
N VAL A 31 -2.02 -11.57 15.35
CA VAL A 31 -1.88 -13.01 15.23
C VAL A 31 -1.16 -13.40 13.95
N LYS A 32 -0.54 -14.57 13.95
CA LYS A 32 0.03 -15.20 12.76
C LYS A 32 -0.75 -16.46 12.42
N CYS A 33 -1.18 -16.58 11.17
CA CYS A 33 -1.78 -17.79 10.66
C CYS A 33 -0.77 -18.94 10.66
N ASP A 34 -1.12 -20.06 11.30
CA ASP A 34 -0.25 -21.23 11.43
C ASP A 34 -0.03 -21.96 10.10
N ASN A 35 -0.94 -21.80 9.13
CA ASN A 35 -0.86 -22.44 7.83
C ASN A 35 -0.03 -21.65 6.80
N CYS A 36 -0.26 -20.33 6.66
CA CYS A 36 0.39 -19.55 5.61
C CYS A 36 1.34 -18.44 6.13
N ASN A 37 1.44 -18.28 7.44
CA ASN A 37 2.26 -17.27 8.12
C ASN A 37 1.84 -15.81 7.82
N LEU A 38 0.64 -15.56 7.28
CA LEU A 38 0.12 -14.18 7.23
C LEU A 38 -0.06 -13.65 8.64
N VAL A 39 0.37 -12.42 8.87
CA VAL A 39 0.16 -11.71 10.13
C VAL A 39 -1.00 -10.74 9.96
N GLN A 40 -1.96 -10.77 10.88
CA GLN A 40 -3.16 -9.95 10.81
C GLN A 40 -3.67 -9.57 12.20
N VAL A 41 -4.52 -8.55 12.26
CA VAL A 41 -5.29 -8.22 13.46
C VAL A 41 -6.47 -9.19 13.55
N ASN A 42 -6.63 -9.87 14.69
CA ASN A 42 -7.75 -10.78 14.93
C ASN A 42 -8.05 -10.90 16.44
N PRO A 43 -9.25 -10.58 16.91
CA PRO A 43 -10.44 -10.19 16.17
C PRO A 43 -10.26 -8.92 15.34
N GLN A 44 -10.79 -8.94 14.10
CA GLN A 44 -10.71 -7.79 13.21
C GLN A 44 -11.76 -6.74 13.61
N PRO A 45 -11.39 -5.46 13.76
CA PRO A 45 -12.36 -4.39 13.92
C PRO A 45 -13.23 -4.23 12.66
N THR A 46 -14.46 -3.78 12.83
CA THR A 46 -15.35 -3.43 11.71
C THR A 46 -14.89 -2.15 11.03
N PHE A 47 -15.42 -1.88 9.86
CA PHE A 47 -15.15 -0.62 9.16
C PHE A 47 -15.50 0.60 10.03
N ASP A 48 -16.67 0.60 10.69
CA ASP A 48 -17.12 1.70 11.57
C ASP A 48 -16.22 1.88 12.81
N GLU A 49 -15.57 0.81 13.26
CA GLU A 49 -14.58 0.90 14.35
C GLU A 49 -13.26 1.49 13.86
N VAL A 50 -12.83 1.17 12.62
CA VAL A 50 -11.57 1.66 12.04
C VAL A 50 -11.70 3.09 11.54
N ILE A 51 -12.83 3.48 10.92
CA ILE A 51 -13.00 4.83 10.33
C ILE A 51 -12.80 5.95 11.36
N LYS A 52 -13.06 5.69 12.65
CA LYS A 52 -12.82 6.63 13.74
C LYS A 52 -11.36 7.08 13.88
N TYR A 53 -10.43 6.31 13.31
CA TYR A 53 -8.99 6.60 13.31
C TYR A 53 -8.58 7.48 12.12
N TYR A 54 -9.44 7.62 11.10
CA TYR A 54 -9.23 8.48 9.93
C TYR A 54 -9.91 9.85 10.09
N SER A 55 -9.62 10.54 11.20
CA SER A 55 -10.09 11.91 11.41
C SER A 55 -9.41 12.90 10.44
N ASN A 56 -9.92 14.13 10.35
CA ASN A 56 -9.30 15.18 9.54
C ASN A 56 -7.82 15.42 9.91
N ASP A 57 -7.45 15.19 11.17
CA ASP A 57 -6.08 15.30 11.68
C ASP A 57 -5.16 14.18 11.17
N TYR A 58 -5.71 13.06 10.68
CA TYR A 58 -4.94 11.94 10.11
C TYR A 58 -4.05 12.38 8.94
N PHE A 59 -4.53 13.28 8.10
CA PHE A 59 -3.80 13.80 6.93
C PHE A 59 -3.07 15.11 7.19
N THR A 60 -3.35 15.80 8.30
CA THR A 60 -2.85 17.17 8.54
C THR A 60 -1.95 17.31 9.76
N LYS A 61 -1.92 16.32 10.69
CA LYS A 61 -1.19 16.40 11.96
C LYS A 61 -0.50 15.08 12.34
N ARG A 62 -0.05 14.28 11.38
CA ARG A 62 0.60 12.98 11.61
C ARG A 62 2.13 13.07 11.53
N SER A 63 2.73 13.81 12.46
CA SER A 63 4.20 13.89 12.61
C SER A 63 4.86 12.52 12.86
N ASP A 64 4.15 11.58 13.49
CA ASP A 64 4.56 10.18 13.67
C ASP A 64 4.78 9.43 12.33
N ARG A 65 4.12 9.86 11.25
CA ARG A 65 4.29 9.35 9.88
C ARG A 65 5.37 10.07 9.09
N GLY A 66 5.99 11.10 9.66
CA GLY A 66 7.06 11.88 9.03
C GLY A 66 6.59 13.04 8.18
N TYR A 67 5.32 13.46 8.29
CA TYR A 67 4.79 14.67 7.68
C TYR A 67 3.77 15.37 8.59
N ASP A 68 3.83 16.70 8.62
CA ASP A 68 2.90 17.53 9.40
C ASP A 68 1.64 17.87 8.60
N ASN A 69 1.74 17.94 7.27
CA ASN A 69 0.61 18.21 6.37
C ASN A 69 0.79 17.44 5.06
N TYR A 70 -0.06 16.43 4.86
CA TYR A 70 -0.09 15.59 3.66
C TYR A 70 -0.33 16.40 2.38
N TYR A 71 -1.09 17.49 2.46
CA TYR A 71 -1.48 18.31 1.30
C TYR A 71 -0.43 19.33 0.88
N SER A 72 0.70 19.42 1.55
CA SER A 72 1.76 20.37 1.19
C SER A 72 2.52 19.94 -0.08
N ASP A 73 2.94 20.93 -0.89
CA ASP A 73 3.74 20.69 -2.12
C ASP A 73 5.03 19.90 -1.84
N LYS A 74 5.64 20.14 -0.68
CA LYS A 74 6.83 19.41 -0.25
C LYS A 74 6.55 17.91 -0.10
N ILE A 75 5.46 17.56 0.56
CA ILE A 75 5.08 16.15 0.76
C ILE A 75 4.66 15.53 -0.56
N LYS A 76 3.86 16.23 -1.37
CA LYS A 76 3.52 15.80 -2.73
C LYS A 76 4.76 15.46 -3.54
N SER A 77 5.72 16.38 -3.62
CA SER A 77 6.97 16.17 -4.39
C SER A 77 7.78 14.98 -3.88
N GLU A 78 7.84 14.77 -2.56
CA GLU A 78 8.55 13.63 -1.98
C GLU A 78 7.84 12.30 -2.29
N ILE A 79 6.50 12.26 -2.24
CA ILE A 79 5.70 11.08 -2.58
C ILE A 79 5.86 10.75 -4.07
N GLU A 80 5.75 11.74 -4.97
CA GLU A 80 5.95 11.55 -6.41
C GLU A 80 7.38 11.07 -6.73
N ARG A 81 8.39 11.57 -6.00
CA ARG A 81 9.76 11.07 -6.09
C ARG A 81 9.87 9.59 -5.72
N VAL A 82 9.17 9.17 -4.66
CA VAL A 82 9.14 7.76 -4.24
C VAL A 82 8.45 6.89 -5.29
N PHE A 83 7.33 7.34 -5.86
CA PHE A 83 6.68 6.63 -6.96
C PHE A 83 7.64 6.43 -8.14
N LYS A 84 8.31 7.51 -8.57
CA LYS A 84 9.25 7.45 -9.68
C LYS A 84 10.35 6.41 -9.43
N LEU A 85 10.99 6.44 -8.26
CA LEU A 85 12.06 5.50 -7.91
C LEU A 85 11.56 4.04 -7.89
N ASN A 86 10.39 3.79 -7.30
CA ASN A 86 9.83 2.45 -7.26
C ASN A 86 9.46 1.95 -8.66
N LEU A 87 8.90 2.80 -9.49
CA LEU A 87 8.54 2.47 -10.88
C LEU A 87 9.76 2.19 -11.76
N GLU A 88 10.86 2.97 -11.59
CA GLU A 88 12.15 2.71 -12.23
C GLU A 88 12.70 1.33 -11.83
N ASP A 89 12.74 1.06 -10.53
CA ASP A 89 13.24 -0.19 -9.98
C ASP A 89 12.38 -1.42 -10.38
N LEU A 90 11.09 -1.22 -10.65
CA LEU A 90 10.14 -2.26 -11.09
C LEU A 90 10.09 -2.44 -12.61
N ASP A 91 10.95 -1.79 -13.39
CA ASP A 91 10.97 -1.78 -14.86
C ASP A 91 9.63 -1.31 -15.48
N PHE A 92 8.88 -0.47 -14.76
CA PHE A 92 7.59 0.03 -15.22
C PHE A 92 7.74 0.87 -16.51
N PHE A 93 8.70 1.78 -16.57
CA PHE A 93 8.87 2.68 -17.71
C PHE A 93 9.28 1.94 -19.00
N LEU A 94 10.02 0.82 -18.86
CA LEU A 94 10.31 -0.06 -19.98
C LEU A 94 9.05 -0.74 -20.51
N TRP A 95 8.16 -1.18 -19.64
CA TRP A 95 6.87 -1.73 -20.05
C TRP A 95 5.96 -0.66 -20.64
N GLU A 96 5.87 0.52 -20.00
CA GLU A 96 5.06 1.65 -20.44
C GLU A 96 5.40 2.09 -21.86
N SER A 97 6.68 2.12 -22.22
CA SER A 97 7.14 2.52 -23.58
C SER A 97 6.68 1.59 -24.70
N ASN A 98 6.22 0.38 -24.37
CA ASN A 98 5.68 -0.59 -25.34
C ASN A 98 4.15 -0.58 -25.41
N LEU A 99 3.48 0.31 -24.67
CA LEU A 99 2.02 0.43 -24.72
C LEU A 99 1.59 1.33 -25.90
N SER A 100 0.35 1.10 -26.36
CA SER A 100 -0.34 1.99 -27.29
C SER A 100 -0.61 3.37 -26.67
N GLU A 101 -0.99 4.36 -27.49
CA GLU A 101 -1.23 5.73 -27.04
C GLU A 101 -2.37 5.88 -26.02
N SER A 102 -3.39 5.03 -26.07
CA SER A 102 -4.53 5.08 -25.12
C SER A 102 -4.28 4.22 -23.88
N LYS A 103 -3.56 4.76 -22.92
CA LYS A 103 -3.22 4.10 -21.64
C LYS A 103 -4.22 4.46 -20.55
N SER A 104 -4.68 3.49 -19.77
CA SER A 104 -5.64 3.71 -18.69
C SER A 104 -5.19 3.07 -17.37
N THR A 105 -5.35 3.82 -16.29
CA THR A 105 -5.00 3.35 -14.92
C THR A 105 -6.03 3.77 -13.89
N ILE A 106 -6.12 2.98 -12.82
CA ILE A 106 -6.84 3.35 -11.61
C ILE A 106 -5.99 3.02 -10.39
N ASP A 107 -5.96 3.96 -9.42
CA ASP A 107 -5.26 3.80 -8.15
C ASP A 107 -6.29 3.59 -7.02
N ILE A 108 -6.17 2.47 -6.29
CA ILE A 108 -7.13 2.07 -5.25
C ILE A 108 -6.60 2.49 -3.88
N GLY A 109 -7.41 3.28 -3.14
CA GLY A 109 -6.97 3.96 -1.93
C GLY A 109 -5.99 5.09 -2.25
N CYS A 110 -6.36 5.91 -3.24
CA CYS A 110 -5.46 6.90 -3.83
C CYS A 110 -5.18 8.12 -2.94
N ALA A 111 -5.80 8.23 -1.78
CA ALA A 111 -5.74 9.40 -0.90
C ALA A 111 -5.99 10.72 -1.68
N ALA A 112 -5.08 11.69 -1.63
CA ALA A 112 -5.18 12.95 -2.38
C ALA A 112 -4.93 12.80 -3.89
N GLY A 113 -4.75 11.59 -4.40
CA GLY A 113 -4.57 11.31 -5.82
C GLY A 113 -3.22 11.68 -6.40
N TYR A 114 -2.16 11.71 -5.60
CA TYR A 114 -0.82 12.08 -6.12
C TYR A 114 -0.31 11.11 -7.17
N PHE A 115 -0.60 9.81 -7.06
CA PHE A 115 -0.27 8.87 -8.11
C PHE A 115 -1.14 9.08 -9.36
N VAL A 116 -2.42 9.37 -9.19
CA VAL A 116 -3.34 9.72 -10.29
C VAL A 116 -2.82 10.94 -11.04
N ASN A 117 -2.40 11.99 -10.31
CA ASN A 117 -1.78 13.18 -10.89
C ASN A 117 -0.46 12.87 -11.63
N PHE A 118 0.39 12.04 -11.02
CA PHE A 118 1.65 11.60 -11.63
C PHE A 118 1.41 10.88 -12.96
N MET A 119 0.41 10.01 -13.04
CA MET A 119 0.06 9.29 -14.28
C MET A 119 -0.65 10.18 -15.30
N LYS A 120 -1.53 11.10 -14.86
CA LYS A 120 -2.16 12.11 -15.73
C LYS A 120 -1.11 12.96 -16.45
N ASN A 121 -0.05 13.38 -15.74
CA ASN A 121 1.05 14.16 -16.31
C ASN A 121 1.96 13.34 -17.26
N ARG A 122 1.68 12.06 -17.46
CA ARG A 122 2.34 11.12 -18.38
C ARG A 122 1.39 10.65 -19.49
N ASP A 123 0.32 11.41 -19.75
CA ASP A 123 -0.68 11.15 -20.77
C ASP A 123 -1.47 9.83 -20.58
N TRP A 124 -1.68 9.43 -19.31
CA TRP A 124 -2.59 8.35 -18.97
C TRP A 124 -4.00 8.89 -18.68
N THR A 125 -5.01 8.17 -19.14
CA THR A 125 -6.37 8.32 -18.60
C THR A 125 -6.37 7.73 -17.21
N ALA A 126 -6.22 8.59 -16.19
CA ALA A 126 -5.97 8.18 -14.81
C ALA A 126 -7.17 8.47 -13.92
N TYR A 127 -7.52 7.47 -13.12
CA TYR A 127 -8.60 7.52 -12.13
C TYR A 127 -8.08 7.16 -10.75
N GLY A 128 -8.80 7.59 -9.71
CA GLY A 128 -8.57 7.18 -8.33
C GLY A 128 -9.86 6.71 -7.67
N ILE A 129 -9.73 5.83 -6.70
CA ILE A 129 -10.80 5.48 -5.75
C ILE A 129 -10.28 5.74 -4.35
N GLU A 130 -11.05 6.51 -3.57
CA GLU A 130 -10.74 6.84 -2.17
C GLU A 130 -12.02 6.95 -1.37
N ILE A 131 -12.07 6.26 -0.24
CA ILE A 131 -13.26 6.24 0.61
C ILE A 131 -13.33 7.44 1.54
N ALA A 132 -12.18 8.00 1.92
CA ALA A 132 -12.10 9.15 2.82
C ALA A 132 -12.43 10.45 2.08
N GLU A 133 -13.42 11.19 2.57
CA GLU A 133 -13.94 12.41 1.95
C GLU A 133 -12.87 13.50 1.79
N GLY A 134 -12.13 13.79 2.85
CA GLY A 134 -11.16 14.90 2.86
C GLY A 134 -10.11 14.80 1.74
N PRO A 135 -9.34 13.70 1.65
CA PRO A 135 -8.35 13.56 0.59
C PRO A 135 -8.98 13.41 -0.80
N ALA A 136 -10.14 12.74 -0.94
CA ALA A 136 -10.83 12.63 -2.22
C ALA A 136 -11.29 14.02 -2.74
N THR A 137 -11.85 14.84 -1.88
CA THR A 137 -12.26 16.23 -2.19
C THR A 137 -11.05 17.07 -2.58
N PHE A 138 -9.95 17.01 -1.81
CA PHE A 138 -8.72 17.70 -2.16
C PHE A 138 -8.21 17.34 -3.57
N GLY A 139 -8.17 16.05 -3.90
CA GLY A 139 -7.74 15.60 -5.22
C GLY A 139 -8.63 16.10 -6.36
N LYS A 140 -9.96 16.11 -6.15
CA LYS A 140 -10.91 16.60 -7.14
C LYS A 140 -10.80 18.12 -7.33
N GLU A 141 -10.84 18.88 -6.26
CA GLU A 141 -10.98 20.33 -6.29
C GLU A 141 -9.66 21.07 -6.50
N ASN A 142 -8.59 20.62 -5.84
CA ASN A 142 -7.28 21.28 -5.89
C ASN A 142 -6.37 20.77 -7.01
N LEU A 143 -6.53 19.49 -7.43
CA LEU A 143 -5.69 18.90 -8.46
C LEU A 143 -6.45 18.57 -9.75
N GLY A 144 -7.78 18.76 -9.79
CA GLY A 144 -8.61 18.51 -10.96
C GLY A 144 -8.56 17.05 -11.43
N LEU A 145 -8.61 16.12 -10.47
CA LEU A 145 -8.46 14.69 -10.73
C LEU A 145 -9.81 13.97 -10.78
N ASN A 146 -9.86 12.87 -11.54
CA ASN A 146 -11.00 11.98 -11.59
C ASN A 146 -10.90 10.97 -10.43
N ILE A 147 -11.44 11.32 -9.26
CA ILE A 147 -11.47 10.46 -8.08
C ILE A 147 -12.91 10.07 -7.77
N PHE A 148 -13.17 8.78 -7.62
CA PHE A 148 -14.43 8.25 -7.12
C PHE A 148 -14.35 8.11 -5.60
N GLN A 149 -15.28 8.77 -4.88
CA GLN A 149 -15.35 8.66 -3.42
C GLN A 149 -16.24 7.49 -3.06
N GLU A 150 -15.67 6.30 -3.05
CA GLU A 150 -16.42 5.04 -2.94
C GLU A 150 -15.50 3.90 -2.49
N ASP A 151 -16.08 2.83 -1.94
CA ASP A 151 -15.37 1.57 -1.74
C ASP A 151 -15.21 0.86 -3.09
N PHE A 152 -13.98 0.44 -3.40
CA PHE A 152 -13.68 -0.27 -4.64
C PHE A 152 -14.52 -1.55 -4.82
N LEU A 153 -14.83 -2.27 -3.75
CA LEU A 153 -15.65 -3.48 -3.85
C LEU A 153 -17.10 -3.20 -4.25
N ASN A 154 -17.62 -2.03 -3.86
CA ASN A 154 -18.97 -1.57 -4.21
C ASN A 154 -19.01 -0.76 -5.53
N TRP A 155 -17.86 -0.45 -6.10
CA TRP A 155 -17.74 0.35 -7.29
C TRP A 155 -18.14 -0.46 -8.54
N ASP A 156 -19.33 -0.18 -9.08
CA ASP A 156 -19.94 -0.88 -10.22
C ASP A 156 -20.01 -0.05 -11.49
N LYS A 157 -19.26 1.05 -11.58
CA LYS A 157 -19.27 1.83 -12.81
C LYS A 157 -18.73 0.98 -13.95
N GLU A 158 -19.56 0.73 -14.95
CA GLU A 158 -19.14 0.20 -16.24
C GLU A 158 -18.18 1.20 -16.88
N ILE A 159 -16.91 1.12 -16.50
CA ILE A 159 -15.85 1.64 -17.34
C ILE A 159 -15.71 0.61 -18.44
N SER A 160 -16.21 0.93 -19.62
CA SER A 160 -16.29 0.07 -20.79
C SER A 160 -14.91 -0.46 -21.23
N ASN A 161 -13.83 0.08 -20.71
CA ASN A 161 -12.45 -0.32 -20.99
C ASN A 161 -11.78 -0.79 -19.71
N LYS A 162 -11.35 -2.03 -19.72
CA LYS A 162 -10.46 -2.56 -18.69
C LYS A 162 -9.16 -1.77 -18.66
N PHE A 163 -8.53 -1.70 -17.51
CA PHE A 163 -7.31 -0.93 -17.29
C PHE A 163 -6.06 -1.66 -17.77
N ASP A 164 -5.08 -0.89 -18.24
CA ASP A 164 -3.72 -1.39 -18.53
C ASP A 164 -2.94 -1.59 -17.22
N LEU A 165 -3.18 -0.69 -16.25
CA LEU A 165 -2.53 -0.70 -14.94
C LEU A 165 -3.56 -0.47 -13.83
N ILE A 166 -3.47 -1.24 -12.75
CA ILE A 166 -4.16 -0.96 -11.48
C ILE A 166 -3.13 -0.92 -10.37
N THR A 167 -3.22 0.07 -9.49
CA THR A 167 -2.25 0.26 -8.41
C THR A 167 -2.87 0.31 -7.03
N LEU A 168 -2.05 -0.08 -6.02
CA LEU A 168 -2.34 0.07 -4.60
C LEU A 168 -1.05 0.55 -3.91
N TRP A 169 -0.99 1.82 -3.55
CA TRP A 169 0.17 2.39 -2.87
C TRP A 169 -0.08 2.52 -1.37
N ALA A 170 0.45 1.58 -0.59
CA ALA A 170 0.23 1.50 0.87
C ALA A 170 -1.26 1.55 1.24
N SER A 171 -2.08 0.76 0.53
CA SER A 171 -3.53 0.68 0.76
C SER A 171 -4.01 -0.73 1.08
N ILE A 172 -3.38 -1.79 0.54
CA ILE A 172 -3.84 -3.16 0.72
C ILE A 172 -3.86 -3.62 2.18
N GLU A 173 -2.96 -3.11 3.01
CA GLU A 173 -2.88 -3.40 4.44
C GLU A 173 -4.06 -2.85 5.24
N HIS A 174 -4.78 -1.88 4.70
CA HIS A 174 -5.95 -1.23 5.32
C HIS A 174 -7.28 -1.88 4.93
N LEU A 175 -7.31 -2.68 3.87
CA LEU A 175 -8.54 -3.23 3.31
C LEU A 175 -9.09 -4.35 4.20
N HIS A 176 -10.41 -4.37 4.43
CA HIS A 176 -11.06 -5.45 5.18
C HIS A 176 -11.12 -6.76 4.38
N GLN A 177 -11.23 -6.68 3.07
CA GLN A 177 -11.36 -7.79 2.14
C GLN A 177 -10.30 -7.70 1.03
N PRO A 178 -9.00 -7.83 1.38
CA PRO A 178 -7.92 -7.62 0.41
C PRO A 178 -7.88 -8.70 -0.68
N LYS A 179 -8.28 -9.94 -0.39
CA LYS A 179 -8.33 -11.02 -1.38
C LYS A 179 -9.41 -10.73 -2.44
N GLU A 180 -10.60 -10.38 -2.01
CA GLU A 180 -11.73 -10.02 -2.87
C GLU A 180 -11.38 -8.78 -3.72
N THR A 181 -10.66 -7.82 -3.13
CA THR A 181 -10.13 -6.66 -3.87
C THR A 181 -9.15 -7.08 -4.97
N LEU A 182 -8.21 -7.98 -4.68
CA LEU A 182 -7.28 -8.51 -5.69
C LEU A 182 -8.00 -9.30 -6.79
N GLU A 183 -9.03 -10.06 -6.47
CA GLU A 183 -9.88 -10.77 -7.43
C GLU A 183 -10.63 -9.78 -8.35
N LYS A 184 -11.21 -8.71 -7.78
CA LYS A 184 -11.86 -7.66 -8.55
C LYS A 184 -10.86 -6.89 -9.43
N ILE A 185 -9.66 -6.61 -8.95
CA ILE A 185 -8.55 -6.03 -9.74
C ILE A 185 -8.25 -6.92 -10.95
N TYR A 186 -8.13 -8.23 -10.73
CA TYR A 186 -7.87 -9.17 -11.83
C TYR A 186 -8.95 -9.09 -12.91
N GLN A 187 -10.22 -8.98 -12.54
CA GLN A 187 -11.33 -8.85 -13.47
C GLN A 187 -11.27 -7.55 -14.28
N HIS A 188 -10.87 -6.44 -13.66
CA HIS A 188 -10.85 -5.11 -14.28
C HIS A 188 -9.61 -4.84 -15.14
N LEU A 189 -8.56 -5.63 -15.01
CA LEU A 189 -7.38 -5.53 -15.87
C LEU A 189 -7.63 -6.11 -17.25
N LYS A 190 -7.09 -5.46 -18.29
CA LYS A 190 -6.96 -6.03 -19.62
C LYS A 190 -6.16 -7.34 -19.60
N PRO A 191 -6.28 -8.21 -20.62
CA PRO A 191 -5.31 -9.29 -20.82
C PRO A 191 -3.88 -8.73 -20.87
N ASN A 192 -2.93 -9.35 -20.19
CA ASN A 192 -1.55 -8.85 -19.98
C ASN A 192 -1.45 -7.51 -19.23
N GLY A 193 -2.55 -6.98 -18.71
CA GLY A 193 -2.55 -5.80 -17.84
C GLY A 193 -1.70 -6.01 -16.58
N ARG A 194 -1.31 -4.91 -15.97
CA ARG A 194 -0.37 -4.93 -14.84
C ARG A 194 -1.03 -4.48 -13.55
N MET A 195 -0.61 -5.10 -12.46
CA MET A 195 -0.87 -4.61 -11.11
C MET A 195 0.45 -4.26 -10.44
N ILE A 196 0.53 -3.06 -9.84
CA ILE A 196 1.64 -2.68 -8.97
C ILE A 196 1.06 -2.36 -7.61
N LEU A 197 1.58 -3.00 -6.59
CA LEU A 197 1.20 -2.70 -5.21
C LEU A 197 2.44 -2.46 -4.34
N SER A 198 2.32 -1.55 -3.39
CA SER A 198 3.28 -1.40 -2.32
C SER A 198 2.60 -1.53 -0.96
N THR A 199 3.33 -2.04 0.02
CA THR A 199 2.85 -2.14 1.41
C THR A 199 4.02 -2.27 2.37
N CYS A 200 3.75 -2.09 3.65
CA CYS A 200 4.73 -2.41 4.69
C CYS A 200 5.02 -3.92 4.71
N ARG A 201 6.30 -4.26 4.84
CA ARG A 201 6.75 -5.64 4.75
C ARG A 201 7.01 -6.25 6.14
N TYR A 202 6.23 -7.27 6.50
CA TYR A 202 6.51 -8.07 7.70
C TYR A 202 7.71 -8.99 7.45
N GLY A 203 8.89 -8.48 7.76
CA GLY A 203 10.17 -9.13 7.53
C GLY A 203 11.07 -9.16 8.76
N LEU A 204 12.39 -9.18 8.53
CA LEU A 204 13.38 -9.25 9.60
C LEU A 204 13.28 -8.06 10.57
N GLN A 205 13.14 -6.84 10.06
CA GLN A 205 13.05 -5.65 10.89
C GLN A 205 11.80 -5.65 11.76
N ALA A 206 10.64 -6.05 11.22
CA ALA A 206 9.41 -6.20 11.98
C ALA A 206 9.56 -7.19 13.15
N LYS A 207 10.21 -8.33 12.88
CA LYS A 207 10.46 -9.37 13.91
C LYS A 207 11.42 -8.90 14.99
N ILE A 208 12.49 -8.17 14.64
CA ILE A 208 13.48 -7.65 15.61
C ILE A 208 12.86 -6.54 16.45
N LYS A 209 12.13 -5.61 15.85
CA LYS A 209 11.55 -4.45 16.54
C LYS A 209 10.27 -4.79 17.32
N GLY A 210 9.59 -5.89 16.95
CA GLY A 210 8.37 -6.35 17.60
C GLY A 210 7.33 -5.24 17.73
N ILE A 211 6.88 -4.99 18.97
CA ILE A 211 5.89 -3.96 19.29
C ILE A 211 6.31 -2.53 18.89
N ASN A 212 7.61 -2.28 18.76
CA ASN A 212 8.19 -0.98 18.38
C ASN A 212 8.39 -0.85 16.85
N TRP A 213 7.91 -1.80 16.06
CA TRP A 213 8.01 -1.66 14.62
C TRP A 213 7.11 -0.53 14.12
N ARG A 214 7.71 0.43 13.39
CA ARG A 214 7.07 1.69 13.00
C ARG A 214 5.79 1.53 12.16
N TYR A 215 5.63 0.40 11.49
CA TYR A 215 4.45 0.11 10.67
C TYR A 215 3.41 -0.75 11.40
N LEU A 216 3.63 -1.07 12.67
CA LEU A 216 2.64 -1.74 13.50
C LEU A 216 1.60 -0.72 13.98
N ASN A 217 0.76 -0.29 13.06
CA ASN A 217 -0.28 0.72 13.30
C ASN A 217 -1.63 0.02 13.43
N VAL A 218 -2.08 -0.22 14.63
CA VAL A 218 -3.38 -0.81 14.89
C VAL A 218 -4.37 0.28 15.34
N PRO A 219 -5.61 0.23 14.87
CA PRO A 219 -6.21 -0.76 13.96
C PRO A 219 -6.15 -0.37 12.47
N GLU A 220 -5.42 0.67 12.07
CA GLU A 220 -5.42 1.15 10.69
C GLU A 220 -4.81 0.12 9.74
N HIS A 221 -3.76 -0.61 10.17
CA HIS A 221 -3.22 -1.74 9.42
C HIS A 221 -3.85 -3.04 9.95
N LEU A 222 -4.65 -3.68 9.12
CA LEU A 222 -5.31 -4.94 9.43
C LEU A 222 -4.45 -6.16 9.07
N TYR A 223 -3.54 -6.00 8.10
CA TYR A 223 -2.70 -7.06 7.57
C TYR A 223 -1.24 -6.63 7.45
N TYR A 224 -0.34 -7.56 7.73
CA TYR A 224 1.11 -7.37 7.64
C TYR A 224 1.70 -8.47 6.76
N TYR A 225 1.85 -8.18 5.49
CA TYR A 225 2.28 -9.14 4.48
C TYR A 225 3.81 -9.34 4.52
N SER A 226 4.26 -10.60 4.43
CA SER A 226 5.58 -10.90 3.91
C SER A 226 5.57 -10.87 2.38
N LEU A 227 6.74 -10.76 1.75
CA LEU A 227 6.85 -10.83 0.29
C LEU A 227 6.25 -12.14 -0.26
N ASN A 228 6.49 -13.26 0.43
CA ASN A 228 5.94 -14.55 0.02
C ASN A 228 4.42 -14.62 0.14
N ASN A 229 3.82 -14.00 1.17
CA ASN A 229 2.35 -13.98 1.31
C ASN A 229 1.70 -13.24 0.15
N ILE A 230 2.19 -12.02 -0.18
CA ILE A 230 1.59 -11.22 -1.24
C ILE A 230 1.75 -11.87 -2.62
N ILE A 231 2.91 -12.48 -2.89
CA ILE A 231 3.12 -13.23 -4.13
C ILE A 231 2.20 -14.45 -4.19
N LYS A 232 2.08 -15.22 -3.11
CA LYS A 232 1.25 -16.43 -3.07
C LYS A 232 -0.23 -16.12 -3.28
N VAL A 233 -0.78 -15.11 -2.58
CA VAL A 233 -2.19 -14.76 -2.75
C VAL A 233 -2.48 -14.25 -4.16
N SER A 234 -1.59 -13.42 -4.72
CA SER A 234 -1.73 -12.91 -6.09
C SER A 234 -1.62 -14.03 -7.13
N ASN A 235 -0.67 -14.96 -6.98
CA ASN A 235 -0.53 -16.09 -7.90
C ASN A 235 -1.76 -17.00 -7.88
N ASN A 236 -2.37 -17.23 -6.73
CA ASN A 236 -3.59 -18.06 -6.59
C ASN A 236 -4.80 -17.46 -7.33
N ILE A 237 -4.78 -16.15 -7.59
CA ILE A 237 -5.83 -15.42 -8.32
C ILE A 237 -5.59 -15.46 -9.84
N GLY A 238 -4.35 -15.69 -10.29
CA GLY A 238 -3.98 -15.71 -11.71
C GLY A 238 -2.94 -14.66 -12.09
N PHE A 239 -2.41 -13.90 -11.13
CA PHE A 239 -1.29 -13.02 -11.38
C PHE A 239 0.03 -13.78 -11.42
N LYS A 240 0.98 -13.29 -12.21
CA LYS A 240 2.37 -13.71 -12.17
C LYS A 240 3.26 -12.55 -11.78
N LYS A 241 4.14 -12.76 -10.78
CA LYS A 241 5.12 -11.74 -10.42
C LYS A 241 6.09 -11.49 -11.56
N VAL A 242 6.25 -10.23 -11.96
CA VAL A 242 7.27 -9.76 -12.90
C VAL A 242 8.53 -9.39 -12.14
N LYS A 243 8.41 -8.45 -11.22
CA LYS A 243 9.53 -7.93 -10.43
C LYS A 243 9.07 -7.51 -9.04
N HIS A 244 9.99 -7.42 -8.12
CA HIS A 244 9.74 -6.82 -6.81
C HIS A 244 10.98 -6.06 -6.34
N ILE A 245 10.76 -5.17 -5.40
CA ILE A 245 11.79 -4.47 -4.66
C ILE A 245 11.41 -4.42 -3.19
N THR A 246 12.42 -4.36 -2.33
CA THR A 246 12.24 -3.94 -0.94
C THR A 246 13.06 -2.70 -0.67
N TYR A 247 12.56 -1.80 0.17
CA TYR A 247 13.22 -0.53 0.48
C TYR A 247 12.93 -0.08 1.91
N GLY A 248 13.66 0.95 2.36
CA GLY A 248 13.54 1.46 3.72
C GLY A 248 14.34 0.64 4.73
N SER A 249 15.51 1.15 5.12
CA SER A 249 16.40 0.55 6.13
C SER A 249 15.91 0.72 7.57
N GLY A 250 14.77 1.40 7.77
CA GLY A 250 14.28 1.81 9.10
C GLY A 250 15.02 3.01 9.69
N MET A 251 15.97 3.59 8.97
CA MET A 251 16.63 4.86 9.34
C MET A 251 15.85 6.04 8.77
N THR A 252 15.33 6.90 9.65
CA THR A 252 14.65 8.15 9.22
C THR A 252 15.66 9.25 8.95
N ASN A 253 15.37 10.10 7.94
CA ASN A 253 16.17 11.28 7.69
C ASN A 253 16.11 12.24 8.90
N LYS A 254 17.28 12.67 9.38
CA LYS A 254 17.41 13.72 10.40
C LYS A 254 17.80 15.02 9.72
N LYS A 255 17.18 16.14 10.10
CA LYS A 255 17.49 17.47 9.52
C LYS A 255 18.98 17.81 9.64
N ASP A 256 19.56 17.52 10.81
CA ASP A 256 20.96 17.83 11.14
C ASP A 256 21.88 16.60 11.11
N ALA A 257 21.60 15.66 10.20
CA ALA A 257 22.41 14.45 10.07
C ALA A 257 23.83 14.80 9.58
N ASN A 258 24.86 14.34 10.31
CA ASN A 258 26.25 14.44 9.86
C ASN A 258 26.51 13.56 8.62
N LEU A 259 27.63 13.79 7.95
CA LEU A 259 28.01 13.06 6.73
C LEU A 259 28.07 11.54 6.96
N LEU A 260 28.62 11.11 8.10
CA LEU A 260 28.73 9.69 8.44
C LEU A 260 27.35 9.02 8.49
N PHE A 261 26.37 9.66 9.14
CA PHE A 261 24.99 9.17 9.17
C PHE A 261 24.38 9.07 7.78
N LYS A 262 24.59 10.09 6.92
CA LYS A 262 24.08 10.09 5.53
C LYS A 262 24.67 8.93 4.73
N PHE A 263 26.00 8.72 4.81
CA PHE A 263 26.67 7.59 4.14
C PHE A 263 26.18 6.24 4.67
N SER A 264 26.08 6.07 6.00
CA SER A 264 25.59 4.85 6.61
C SER A 264 24.15 4.54 6.18
N LYS A 265 23.30 5.56 6.10
CA LYS A 265 21.92 5.40 5.61
C LYS A 265 21.88 4.96 4.16
N ILE A 266 22.63 5.60 3.27
CA ILE A 266 22.71 5.23 1.85
C ILE A 266 23.19 3.78 1.69
N PHE A 267 24.21 3.40 2.45
CA PHE A 267 24.76 2.03 2.42
C PHE A 267 23.71 1.02 2.89
N LEU A 268 23.04 1.28 4.02
CA LEU A 268 22.01 0.40 4.56
C LEU A 268 20.76 0.33 3.65
N ASP A 269 20.34 1.44 3.05
CA ASP A 269 19.23 1.45 2.10
C ASP A 269 19.55 0.59 0.87
N LYS A 270 20.79 0.61 0.37
CA LYS A 270 21.23 -0.29 -0.70
C LYS A 270 21.31 -1.75 -0.26
N LEU A 271 21.83 -1.99 0.95
CA LEU A 271 21.97 -3.34 1.49
C LEU A 271 20.61 -4.02 1.68
N VAL A 272 19.63 -3.34 2.30
CA VAL A 272 18.29 -3.89 2.51
C VAL A 272 17.55 -4.12 1.20
N LYS A 273 17.83 -3.32 0.18
CA LYS A 273 17.30 -3.51 -1.17
C LYS A 273 17.91 -4.73 -1.83
N TRP A 274 19.22 -4.89 -1.75
CA TRP A 274 19.94 -6.05 -2.33
C TRP A 274 19.62 -7.37 -1.63
N THR A 275 19.40 -7.34 -0.30
CA THR A 275 19.11 -8.54 0.51
C THR A 275 17.62 -8.84 0.65
N ASP A 276 16.74 -8.06 0.01
CA ASP A 276 15.28 -8.14 0.19
C ASP A 276 14.83 -7.99 1.66
N GLN A 277 15.52 -7.14 2.45
CA GLN A 277 15.25 -6.95 3.87
C GLN A 277 14.70 -5.55 4.22
N GLY A 278 14.20 -4.80 3.24
CA GLY A 278 13.56 -3.51 3.48
C GLY A 278 12.26 -3.63 4.29
N ASP A 279 11.90 -2.54 4.99
CA ASP A 279 10.66 -2.41 5.79
C ASP A 279 9.40 -2.22 4.92
N MET A 280 9.60 -1.79 3.68
CA MET A 280 8.57 -1.64 2.66
C MET A 280 8.88 -2.56 1.49
N MET A 281 7.86 -2.90 0.73
CA MET A 281 8.01 -3.62 -0.52
C MET A 281 7.10 -3.03 -1.60
N ALA A 282 7.52 -3.16 -2.85
CA ALA A 282 6.64 -2.97 -4.00
C ALA A 282 6.79 -4.15 -4.96
N VAL A 283 5.70 -4.58 -5.55
CA VAL A 283 5.63 -5.76 -6.41
C VAL A 283 4.86 -5.44 -7.67
N HIS A 284 5.44 -5.80 -8.79
CA HIS A 284 4.89 -5.67 -10.13
C HIS A 284 4.41 -7.04 -10.60
N PHE A 285 3.13 -7.14 -10.93
CA PHE A 285 2.48 -8.35 -11.41
C PHE A 285 1.92 -8.15 -12.81
N ILE A 286 1.79 -9.26 -13.55
CA ILE A 286 1.06 -9.35 -14.81
C ILE A 286 -0.16 -10.26 -14.60
N LYS A 287 -1.29 -9.89 -15.20
CA LYS A 287 -2.45 -10.76 -15.39
C LYS A 287 -2.15 -11.76 -16.50
N ILE A 288 -2.26 -13.07 -16.23
CA ILE A 288 -2.09 -14.14 -17.19
C ILE A 288 -3.46 -14.56 -17.72
#